data_1eb50e996d397cad1e46141bdc66eb17
#
_entry.id   1eb50e996d397cad1e46141bdc66eb17
#
_cell.length_a   1.000
_cell.length_b   1.000
_cell.length_c   1.000
_cell.angle_alpha   90.00
_cell.angle_beta   90.00
_cell.angle_gamma   90.00
#
_symmetry.space_group_name_H-M   'P 1'
#
loop_
_entity.id
_entity.type
_entity.pdbx_description
1 polymer ?
#
loop_
_entity_poly.entity_id
_entity_poly.type
_entity_poly.pdbx_seq_one_letter_code
_entity_poly.pdbx_strand_id
1 'polypeptide(L)'
;MPRGGCTVVCNKEPEKGISLSVKLGLTKAIEDAKEEGTQLRGVLFSVCDQPRLKKSTIQRIINTAFHNPGKIVCAGEGTRNGNPVLWDKRFFDKLLELDGDIGGKKILKENLDSLKIVPVQAGELQDIDRKEDLGTA
;
A
#
# COMPACT_ATOMS: atom_id res chain seq x y z
N MET A 1 -16.76 9.09 12.37
CA MET A 1 -15.37 9.37 12.00
C MET A 1 -15.28 10.72 11.32
N PRO A 2 -14.36 11.57 11.71
CA PRO A 2 -14.18 12.83 11.00
C PRO A 2 -13.75 12.57 9.57
N ARG A 3 -14.47 13.14 8.65
CA ARG A 3 -14.17 12.97 7.23
C ARG A 3 -12.99 13.85 6.85
N GLY A 4 -12.09 13.28 6.07
CA GLY A 4 -10.88 13.96 5.69
C GLY A 4 -9.83 13.99 6.78
N GLY A 5 -10.11 13.38 7.93
CA GLY A 5 -9.13 13.28 8.99
C GLY A 5 -8.19 12.11 8.83
N CYS A 6 -7.09 12.15 9.55
CA CYS A 6 -6.13 11.05 9.61
C CYS A 6 -6.07 10.49 11.02
N THR A 7 -5.95 9.18 11.12
CA THR A 7 -5.68 8.52 12.39
C THR A 7 -4.19 8.21 12.45
N VAL A 8 -3.55 8.59 13.55
CA VAL A 8 -2.13 8.34 13.75
C VAL A 8 -1.96 7.09 14.60
N VAL A 9 -1.18 6.13 14.10
CA VAL A 9 -0.80 4.94 14.85
C VAL A 9 0.71 4.97 14.98
N CYS A 10 1.20 4.94 16.22
CA CYS A 10 2.61 5.01 16.48
C CYS A 10 3.23 3.62 16.58
N ASN A 11 4.28 3.37 15.78
CA ASN A 11 5.09 2.17 15.91
C ASN A 11 6.21 2.45 16.89
N LYS A 12 6.11 1.91 18.09
CA LYS A 12 7.10 2.12 19.16
C LYS A 12 8.29 1.19 19.04
N GLU A 13 8.27 0.26 18.10
CA GLU A 13 9.32 -0.74 17.92
C GLU A 13 9.76 -0.80 16.46
N PRO A 14 10.25 0.33 15.89
CA PRO A 14 10.61 0.37 14.46
C PRO A 14 11.71 -0.62 14.09
N GLU A 15 12.52 -1.05 15.07
CA GLU A 15 13.56 -2.04 14.87
C GLU A 15 13.01 -3.42 14.51
N LYS A 16 11.74 -3.67 14.72
CA LYS A 16 11.12 -4.94 14.35
C LYS A 16 10.77 -5.03 12.86
N GLY A 17 11.05 -3.96 12.11
CA GLY A 17 10.91 -3.96 10.68
C GLY A 17 9.56 -3.43 10.18
N ILE A 18 9.44 -3.33 8.87
CA ILE A 18 8.29 -2.73 8.21
C ILE A 18 7.00 -3.54 8.42
N SER A 19 7.12 -4.85 8.64
CA SER A 19 5.93 -5.69 8.82
C SER A 19 5.11 -5.26 10.02
N LEU A 20 5.74 -4.78 11.08
CA LEU A 20 5.02 -4.28 12.24
C LEU A 20 4.19 -3.04 11.90
N SER A 21 4.75 -2.13 11.12
CA SER A 21 4.02 -0.94 10.68
C SER A 21 2.81 -1.32 9.84
N VAL A 22 2.96 -2.28 8.93
CA VAL A 22 1.86 -2.79 8.11
C VAL A 22 0.76 -3.38 8.99
N LYS A 23 1.14 -4.22 9.95
CA LYS A 23 0.18 -4.85 10.86
C LYS A 23 -0.58 -3.84 11.71
N LEU A 24 0.12 -2.86 12.25
CA LEU A 24 -0.50 -1.82 13.09
C LEU A 24 -1.51 -0.99 12.30
N GLY A 25 -1.12 -0.56 11.10
CA GLY A 25 -2.00 0.22 10.26
C GLY A 25 -3.24 -0.56 9.82
N LEU A 26 -3.04 -1.80 9.38
CA LEU A 26 -4.14 -2.64 8.93
C LEU A 26 -5.08 -2.99 10.08
N THR A 27 -4.55 -3.33 11.24
CA THR A 27 -5.36 -3.64 12.42
C THR A 27 -6.23 -2.45 12.80
N LYS A 28 -5.66 -1.25 12.81
CA LYS A 28 -6.41 -0.04 13.13
C LYS A 28 -7.51 0.22 12.11
N ALA A 29 -7.22 0.05 10.83
CA ALA A 29 -8.23 0.24 9.78
C ALA A 29 -9.39 -0.73 9.93
N ILE A 30 -9.12 -1.98 10.25
CA ILE A 30 -10.16 -2.99 10.47
C ILE A 30 -11.01 -2.62 11.68
N GLU A 31 -10.38 -2.20 12.79
CA GLU A 31 -11.08 -1.78 13.99
C GLU A 31 -12.00 -0.59 13.73
N ASP A 32 -11.49 0.43 13.03
CA ASP A 32 -12.26 1.62 12.71
C ASP A 32 -13.47 1.30 11.83
N ALA A 33 -13.30 0.40 10.86
CA ALA A 33 -14.41 -0.02 10.02
C ALA A 33 -15.49 -0.74 10.84
N LYS A 34 -15.08 -1.59 11.78
CA LYS A 34 -16.03 -2.26 12.67
C LYS A 34 -16.83 -1.28 13.51
N GLU A 35 -16.16 -0.27 14.08
CA GLU A 35 -16.81 0.74 14.89
C GLU A 35 -17.84 1.54 14.11
N GLU A 36 -17.60 1.74 12.82
CA GLU A 36 -18.50 2.46 11.94
C GLU A 36 -19.59 1.57 11.35
N GLY A 37 -19.60 0.29 11.67
CA GLY A 37 -20.57 -0.65 11.15
C GLY A 37 -20.35 -0.99 9.68
N THR A 38 -19.14 -0.78 9.17
CA THR A 38 -18.80 -1.07 7.78
C THR A 38 -17.80 -2.21 7.70
N GLN A 39 -17.64 -2.77 6.50
CA GLN A 39 -16.67 -3.81 6.24
C GLN A 39 -15.58 -3.28 5.31
N LEU A 40 -14.34 -3.44 5.72
CA LEU A 40 -13.19 -3.03 4.91
C LEU A 40 -13.01 -4.02 3.76
N ARG A 41 -13.06 -3.54 2.53
CA ARG A 41 -12.95 -4.38 1.34
C ARG A 41 -11.53 -4.51 0.84
N GLY A 42 -10.70 -3.56 1.17
CA GLY A 42 -9.31 -3.54 0.75
C GLY A 42 -8.54 -2.48 1.50
N VAL A 43 -7.23 -2.48 1.34
CA VAL A 43 -6.35 -1.50 1.95
C VAL A 43 -5.28 -1.08 0.95
N LEU A 44 -5.04 0.22 0.88
CA LEU A 44 -4.00 0.76 0.02
C LEU A 44 -2.84 1.21 0.88
N PHE A 45 -1.65 0.65 0.62
CA PHE A 45 -0.43 1.07 1.28
C PHE A 45 0.36 1.97 0.35
N SER A 46 0.74 3.13 0.87
CA SER A 46 1.54 4.10 0.15
C SER A 46 2.72 4.50 1.00
N VAL A 47 3.78 4.94 0.34
CA VAL A 47 4.96 5.46 1.04
C VAL A 47 5.00 6.98 0.91
N CYS A 48 5.70 7.62 1.84
CA CYS A 48 5.74 9.09 1.88
C CYS A 48 6.81 9.70 0.98
N ASP A 49 7.66 8.88 0.39
CA ASP A 49 8.83 9.35 -0.36
C ASP A 49 8.68 9.32 -1.87
N GLN A 50 7.46 9.36 -2.37
CA GLN A 50 7.17 9.42 -3.80
C GLN A 50 6.55 10.76 -4.17
N PRO A 51 7.36 11.83 -4.34
CA PRO A 51 6.83 13.17 -4.54
C PRO A 51 6.13 13.39 -5.89
N ARG A 52 6.40 12.52 -6.85
CA ARG A 52 5.81 12.62 -8.19
C ARG A 52 4.58 11.74 -8.39
N LEU A 53 4.18 11.03 -7.36
CA LEU A 53 2.98 10.19 -7.43
C LEU A 53 1.75 11.06 -7.61
N LYS A 54 0.96 10.72 -8.63
CA LYS A 54 -0.22 11.51 -8.98
C LYS A 54 -1.47 11.00 -8.27
N LYS A 55 -2.34 11.94 -7.91
CA LYS A 55 -3.64 11.61 -7.35
C LYS A 55 -4.45 10.73 -8.31
N SER A 56 -4.36 11.01 -9.61
CA SER A 56 -5.06 10.23 -10.62
C SER A 56 -4.60 8.77 -10.66
N THR A 57 -3.33 8.51 -10.36
CA THR A 57 -2.82 7.14 -10.27
C THR A 57 -3.47 6.39 -9.12
N ILE A 58 -3.60 7.03 -7.97
CA ILE A 58 -4.27 6.43 -6.81
C ILE A 58 -5.72 6.11 -7.15
N GLN A 59 -6.42 7.01 -7.82
CA GLN A 59 -7.80 6.78 -8.23
C GLN A 59 -7.92 5.63 -9.23
N ARG A 60 -6.97 5.52 -10.16
CA ARG A 60 -6.96 4.41 -11.12
C ARG A 60 -6.75 3.07 -10.43
N ILE A 61 -5.88 3.04 -9.41
CA ILE A 61 -5.65 1.83 -8.62
C ILE A 61 -6.92 1.43 -7.89
N ILE A 62 -7.59 2.38 -7.25
CA ILE A 62 -8.83 2.12 -6.52
C ILE A 62 -9.92 1.62 -7.46
N ASN A 63 -10.08 2.27 -8.62
CA ASN A 63 -11.08 1.87 -9.61
C ASN A 63 -10.80 0.48 -10.16
N THR A 64 -9.54 0.18 -10.44
CA THR A 64 -9.14 -1.15 -10.92
C THR A 64 -9.47 -2.21 -9.90
N ALA A 65 -9.19 -1.96 -8.63
CA ALA A 65 -9.50 -2.89 -7.56
C ALA A 65 -11.02 -3.10 -7.41
N PHE A 66 -11.77 -2.03 -7.55
CA PHE A 66 -13.23 -2.09 -7.44
C PHE A 66 -13.84 -3.00 -8.51
N HIS A 67 -13.29 -2.96 -9.73
CA HIS A 67 -13.78 -3.77 -10.84
C HIS A 67 -13.15 -5.17 -10.91
N ASN A 68 -12.18 -5.46 -10.06
CA ASN A 68 -11.47 -6.73 -10.04
C ASN A 68 -11.34 -7.26 -8.60
N PRO A 69 -12.47 -7.61 -7.96
CA PRO A 69 -12.40 -8.08 -6.58
C PRO A 69 -11.52 -9.32 -6.44
N GLY A 70 -10.84 -9.41 -5.31
CA GLY A 70 -9.93 -10.51 -5.04
C GLY A 70 -8.53 -10.34 -5.60
N LYS A 71 -8.24 -9.20 -6.21
CA LYS A 71 -6.93 -8.95 -6.83
C LYS A 71 -6.07 -8.00 -5.99
N ILE A 72 -4.77 -8.05 -6.25
CA ILE A 72 -3.82 -7.08 -5.72
C ILE A 72 -3.56 -6.10 -6.86
N VAL A 73 -3.65 -4.81 -6.60
CA VAL A 73 -3.46 -3.78 -7.63
C VAL A 73 -2.30 -2.88 -7.22
N CYS A 74 -1.32 -2.73 -8.08
CA CYS A 74 -0.18 -1.87 -7.81
C CYS A 74 0.17 -1.00 -9.00
N ALA A 75 0.95 0.05 -8.75
CA ALA A 75 1.51 0.87 -9.81
C ALA A 75 2.71 0.18 -10.44
N GLY A 76 2.89 0.37 -11.75
CA GLY A 76 4.02 -0.20 -12.46
C GLY A 76 4.61 0.77 -13.47
N GLU A 77 5.93 0.86 -13.49
CA GLU A 77 6.68 1.67 -14.43
C GLU A 77 7.61 0.76 -15.22
N GLY A 78 7.26 0.51 -16.48
CA GLY A 78 7.99 -0.46 -17.27
C GLY A 78 7.91 -1.86 -16.67
N THR A 79 9.05 -2.45 -16.33
CA THR A 79 9.12 -3.76 -15.68
C THR A 79 9.15 -3.66 -14.15
N ARG A 80 9.15 -2.43 -13.62
CA ARG A 80 9.25 -2.18 -12.19
C ARG A 80 7.86 -2.00 -11.59
N ASN A 81 7.52 -2.83 -10.61
CA ASN A 81 6.29 -2.68 -9.83
C ASN A 81 6.63 -2.02 -8.51
N GLY A 82 5.73 -1.19 -8.01
CA GLY A 82 6.00 -0.50 -6.77
C GLY A 82 4.76 0.00 -6.07
N ASN A 83 4.99 0.80 -5.04
CA ASN A 83 3.93 1.45 -4.30
C ASN A 83 3.29 2.56 -5.14
N PRO A 84 2.02 2.89 -4.92
CA PRO A 84 1.15 2.27 -3.91
C PRO A 84 0.66 0.87 -4.34
N VAL A 85 0.31 0.07 -3.34
CA VAL A 85 -0.24 -1.27 -3.56
C VAL A 85 -1.56 -1.37 -2.81
N LEU A 86 -2.61 -1.78 -3.53
CA LEU A 86 -3.92 -2.02 -2.93
C LEU A 86 -4.15 -3.52 -2.80
N TRP A 87 -4.45 -3.95 -1.59
CA TRP A 87 -4.68 -5.36 -1.26
C TRP A 87 -6.15 -5.60 -1.00
N ASP A 88 -6.72 -6.61 -1.67
CA ASP A 88 -8.07 -7.04 -1.37
C ASP A 88 -8.14 -7.67 0.03
N LYS A 89 -9.31 -7.62 0.64
CA LYS A 89 -9.51 -8.15 1.99
C LYS A 89 -9.09 -9.62 2.14
N ARG A 90 -9.12 -10.39 1.06
CA ARG A 90 -8.72 -11.79 1.13
C ARG A 90 -7.25 -11.99 1.48
N PHE A 91 -6.44 -10.94 1.36
CA PHE A 91 -5.00 -11.00 1.70
C PHE A 91 -4.69 -10.46 3.09
N PHE A 92 -5.70 -9.98 3.83
CA PHE A 92 -5.46 -9.37 5.14
C PHE A 92 -4.78 -10.33 6.11
N ASP A 93 -5.20 -11.59 6.15
CA ASP A 93 -4.60 -12.58 7.04
C ASP A 93 -3.12 -12.77 6.73
N LYS A 94 -2.77 -12.83 5.45
CA LYS A 94 -1.37 -12.96 5.03
C LYS A 94 -0.56 -11.73 5.40
N LEU A 95 -1.14 -10.54 5.27
CA LEU A 95 -0.45 -9.30 5.67
C LEU A 95 -0.22 -9.26 7.17
N LEU A 96 -1.18 -9.74 7.95
CA LEU A 96 -1.07 -9.78 9.41
C LEU A 96 -0.09 -10.84 9.91
N GLU A 97 0.30 -11.78 9.06
CA GLU A 97 1.28 -12.81 9.37
C GLU A 97 2.70 -12.42 8.99
N LEU A 98 2.91 -11.27 8.34
CA LEU A 98 4.24 -10.81 7.97
C LEU A 98 5.13 -10.61 9.21
N ASP A 99 6.44 -10.80 9.03
CA ASP A 99 7.39 -10.70 10.12
C ASP A 99 8.69 -10.01 9.66
N GLY A 100 9.32 -9.28 10.58
CA GLY A 100 10.60 -8.62 10.33
C GLY A 100 10.54 -7.57 9.23
N ASP A 101 11.58 -7.53 8.42
CA ASP A 101 11.66 -6.61 7.28
C ASP A 101 11.02 -7.17 6.01
N ILE A 102 10.34 -8.28 6.13
CA ILE A 102 9.64 -8.88 4.99
C ILE A 102 8.37 -8.09 4.74
N GLY A 103 8.36 -7.31 3.67
CA GLY A 103 7.20 -6.55 3.26
C GLY A 103 6.27 -7.39 2.38
N GLY A 104 5.30 -6.73 1.76
CA GLY A 104 4.32 -7.39 0.92
C GLY A 104 4.90 -8.07 -0.32
N LYS A 105 6.15 -7.83 -0.66
CA LYS A 105 6.77 -8.42 -1.85
C LYS A 105 6.71 -9.96 -1.87
N LYS A 106 6.85 -10.58 -0.71
CA LYS A 106 6.76 -12.04 -0.62
C LYS A 106 5.37 -12.51 -1.04
N ILE A 107 4.34 -11.84 -0.55
CA ILE A 107 2.96 -12.18 -0.88
C ILE A 107 2.70 -11.94 -2.37
N LEU A 108 3.24 -10.85 -2.93
CA LEU A 108 3.12 -10.57 -4.35
C LEU A 108 3.72 -11.67 -5.20
N LYS A 109 4.91 -12.14 -4.85
CA LYS A 109 5.60 -13.21 -5.59
C LYS A 109 4.81 -14.50 -5.57
N GLU A 110 4.14 -14.80 -4.47
CA GLU A 110 3.36 -16.01 -4.30
C GLU A 110 1.99 -15.92 -5.00
N ASN A 111 1.56 -14.73 -5.38
CA ASN A 111 0.21 -14.49 -5.92
C ASN A 111 0.22 -13.67 -7.20
N LEU A 112 1.18 -13.92 -8.09
CA LEU A 112 1.31 -13.19 -9.35
C LEU A 112 0.06 -13.30 -10.23
N ASP A 113 -0.66 -14.41 -10.14
CA ASP A 113 -1.89 -14.62 -10.90
C ASP A 113 -2.99 -13.64 -10.46
N SER A 114 -2.90 -13.12 -9.25
CA SER A 114 -3.88 -12.21 -8.70
C SER A 114 -3.45 -10.74 -8.81
N LEU A 115 -2.33 -10.47 -9.47
CA LEU A 115 -1.77 -9.13 -9.57
C LEU A 115 -2.29 -8.40 -10.81
N LYS A 116 -2.77 -7.16 -10.59
CA LYS A 116 -3.11 -6.22 -11.65
C LYS A 116 -2.17 -5.03 -11.54
N ILE A 117 -1.62 -4.60 -12.66
CA ILE A 117 -0.67 -3.49 -12.70
C ILE A 117 -1.32 -2.30 -13.39
N VAL A 118 -1.25 -1.14 -12.74
CA VAL A 118 -1.69 0.14 -13.32
C VAL A 118 -0.44 0.84 -13.84
N PRO A 119 -0.28 0.97 -15.15
CA PRO A 119 0.92 1.61 -15.71
C PRO A 119 0.94 3.09 -15.39
N VAL A 120 2.13 3.61 -15.09
CA VAL A 120 2.36 5.01 -14.78
C VAL A 120 3.47 5.57 -15.66
N GLN A 121 3.60 6.89 -15.67
CA GLN A 121 4.62 7.58 -16.44
C GLN A 121 5.99 7.41 -15.81
N ALA A 122 7.03 7.53 -16.63
CA ALA A 122 8.42 7.45 -16.17
C ALA A 122 8.69 8.48 -15.08
N GLY A 123 9.34 8.06 -14.02
CA GLY A 123 9.70 8.91 -12.90
C GLY A 123 8.63 9.09 -11.84
N GLU A 124 7.39 8.66 -12.10
CA GLU A 124 6.29 8.85 -11.14
C GLU A 124 6.52 8.09 -9.84
N LEU A 125 7.16 6.92 -9.90
CA LEU A 125 7.42 6.09 -8.73
C LEU A 125 8.78 6.36 -8.07
N GLN A 126 9.47 7.42 -8.48
CA GLN A 126 10.80 7.73 -7.95
C GLN A 126 10.74 8.08 -6.46
N ASP A 127 11.59 7.42 -5.69
CA ASP A 127 11.70 7.65 -4.24
C ASP A 127 12.69 8.78 -3.94
N ILE A 128 12.53 9.40 -2.77
CA ILE A 128 13.52 10.33 -2.22
C ILE A 128 14.24 9.62 -1.08
N ASP A 129 15.02 8.61 -1.39
CA ASP A 129 15.74 7.84 -0.39
C ASP A 129 17.24 8.18 -0.32
N ARG A 130 17.70 9.07 -1.18
CA ARG A 130 19.09 9.49 -1.25
C ARG A 130 19.20 11.01 -1.30
N LYS A 131 20.30 11.54 -0.79
CA LYS A 131 20.59 12.97 -0.88
C LYS A 131 20.69 13.45 -2.32
N GLU A 132 21.20 12.62 -3.20
CA GLU A 132 21.34 12.95 -4.62
C GLU A 132 19.98 13.21 -5.25
N ASP A 133 18.97 12.45 -4.85
CA ASP A 133 17.62 12.62 -5.41
C ASP A 133 17.02 13.96 -5.03
N LEU A 134 17.38 14.49 -3.86
CA LEU A 134 16.96 15.82 -3.43
C LEU A 134 17.75 16.91 -4.15
N GLY A 135 19.02 16.67 -4.40
CA GLY A 135 19.91 17.64 -5.04
C GLY A 135 19.67 17.77 -6.54
N THR A 136 19.01 16.83 -7.16
CA THR A 136 18.74 16.84 -8.60
C THR A 136 17.36 17.37 -8.96
N ALA A 137 16.71 17.94 -7.99
CA ALA A 137 15.37 18.48 -8.17
C ALA A 137 15.32 19.57 -9.24
#